data_5b4474ecdeb1f8bedcb651712540d973
#
_entry.id   5b4474ecdeb1f8bedcb651712540d973
#
_cell.length_a   1.000
_cell.length_b   1.000
_cell.length_c   1.000
_cell.angle_alpha   90.00
_cell.angle_beta   90.00
_cell.angle_gamma   90.00
#
_symmetry.space_group_name_H-M   'P 1'
#
loop_
_entity.id
_entity.type
_entity.pdbx_description
1 polymer ?
#
loop_
_entity_poly.entity_id
_entity_poly.type
_entity_poly.pdbx_seq_one_letter_code
_entity_poly.pdbx_strand_id
1 'polypeptide(L)'
;MAAERIHIEQFLELAKHHPVIDVRSPGEYKHACMPGAHSLPLFTDEERKVVGTAYKQQSREVAIKIGLDYFGPKMRKMVEEIESIVRSRELGFKSMNAEEVDSRLKTPNSVLVYCWRGGMRSGAVSWLLDMYGFKVYTLIGGYKKFRNYVLDTFKLPFQFNILGGYTGSGKTELLKTLREKEQAVIDLEDIAKHKGSAFGSIGMPPQPGQEMFENLLGCQLRDVGCQVNTTAHPTDTSNPSTLIWLEDESQRIGHVNIPHELWKRMRQSPVYFLDIPFAERLGHIVQEYGQLDQQLITDAISRISQKLSHLNAKTAILLQNEGKIAESFEILLNYYDKHYFKSLHNREGINSLLHSIQCKSVTPENANQLISHSRLQPQKP
;
A
#
# COMPACT_ATOMS: atom_id res chain seq x y z
N MET A 1 20.67 -24.31 -17.58
CA MET A 1 19.25 -24.38 -18.04
C MET A 1 18.85 -22.99 -18.49
N ALA A 2 17.99 -22.83 -19.48
CA ALA A 2 17.60 -21.48 -19.92
C ALA A 2 16.64 -20.85 -18.90
N ALA A 3 16.77 -19.55 -18.61
CA ALA A 3 15.87 -18.82 -17.75
C ALA A 3 14.41 -19.01 -18.21
N GLU A 4 13.53 -19.40 -17.31
CA GLU A 4 12.14 -19.69 -17.60
C GLU A 4 11.30 -18.41 -17.66
N ARG A 5 10.50 -18.24 -18.72
CA ARG A 5 9.60 -17.10 -18.90
C ARG A 5 8.20 -17.45 -18.44
N ILE A 6 7.69 -16.73 -17.46
CA ILE A 6 6.40 -17.03 -16.81
C ILE A 6 5.44 -15.85 -16.86
N HIS A 7 4.15 -16.13 -16.77
CA HIS A 7 3.07 -15.14 -16.71
C HIS A 7 2.96 -14.50 -15.33
N ILE A 8 2.23 -13.38 -15.25
CA ILE A 8 2.15 -12.56 -14.03
C ILE A 8 1.58 -13.32 -12.83
N GLU A 9 0.59 -14.16 -13.03
CA GLU A 9 -0.06 -14.92 -11.96
C GLU A 9 0.92 -15.90 -11.32
N GLN A 10 1.63 -16.68 -12.13
CA GLN A 10 2.67 -17.60 -11.67
C GLN A 10 3.86 -16.84 -11.06
N PHE A 11 4.23 -15.68 -11.64
CA PHE A 11 5.31 -14.85 -11.12
C PHE A 11 5.00 -14.34 -9.71
N LEU A 12 3.78 -13.83 -9.48
CA LEU A 12 3.36 -13.34 -8.18
C LEU A 12 3.24 -14.45 -7.14
N GLU A 13 2.81 -15.65 -7.54
CA GLU A 13 2.77 -16.80 -6.64
C GLU A 13 4.18 -17.19 -6.19
N LEU A 14 5.12 -17.30 -7.11
CA LEU A 14 6.53 -17.57 -6.78
C LEU A 14 7.19 -16.45 -5.97
N ALA A 15 6.76 -15.19 -6.14
CA ALA A 15 7.28 -14.04 -5.41
C ALA A 15 7.02 -14.12 -3.89
N LYS A 16 6.02 -14.89 -3.45
CA LYS A 16 5.79 -15.15 -2.03
C LYS A 16 6.96 -15.92 -1.39
N HIS A 17 7.66 -16.74 -2.16
CA HIS A 17 8.68 -17.67 -1.68
C HIS A 17 10.09 -17.33 -2.15
N HIS A 18 10.26 -16.59 -3.24
CA HIS A 18 11.55 -16.30 -3.86
C HIS A 18 11.80 -14.79 -3.98
N PRO A 19 13.05 -14.32 -3.94
CA PRO A 19 13.36 -12.91 -4.09
C PRO A 19 13.03 -12.42 -5.50
N VAL A 20 12.44 -11.24 -5.57
CA VAL A 20 12.12 -10.53 -6.82
C VAL A 20 13.16 -9.45 -7.05
N ILE A 21 13.75 -9.45 -8.24
CA ILE A 21 14.87 -8.59 -8.63
C ILE A 21 14.41 -7.63 -9.73
N ASP A 22 14.47 -6.36 -9.44
CA ASP A 22 14.23 -5.29 -10.41
C ASP A 22 15.55 -4.83 -11.03
N VAL A 23 15.75 -5.12 -12.32
CA VAL A 23 16.95 -4.75 -13.05
C VAL A 23 16.81 -3.46 -13.86
N ARG A 24 15.77 -2.68 -13.57
CA ARG A 24 15.61 -1.34 -14.14
C ARG A 24 16.63 -0.37 -13.52
N SER A 25 16.72 0.85 -14.07
CA SER A 25 17.59 1.87 -13.50
C SER A 25 17.10 2.35 -12.12
N PRO A 26 17.98 2.95 -11.29
CA PRO A 26 17.62 3.44 -9.96
C PRO A 26 16.45 4.41 -9.96
N GLY A 27 16.37 5.32 -10.94
CA GLY A 27 15.26 6.26 -11.07
C GLY A 27 13.94 5.57 -11.42
N GLU A 28 13.96 4.54 -12.29
CA GLU A 28 12.77 3.74 -12.58
C GLU A 28 12.27 3.00 -11.33
N TYR A 29 13.17 2.41 -10.53
CA TYR A 29 12.84 1.72 -9.29
C TYR A 29 12.30 2.67 -8.22
N LYS A 30 12.97 3.81 -8.00
CA LYS A 30 12.57 4.83 -7.02
C LYS A 30 11.20 5.44 -7.34
N HIS A 31 10.87 5.59 -8.62
CA HIS A 31 9.55 6.09 -9.03
C HIS A 31 8.44 5.14 -8.59
N ALA A 32 8.54 3.87 -8.94
CA ALA A 32 7.67 2.78 -8.47
C ALA A 32 8.24 1.42 -8.86
N CYS A 33 8.05 0.41 -8.02
CA CYS A 33 8.49 -0.97 -8.25
C CYS A 33 7.40 -1.98 -7.86
N MET A 34 7.63 -3.26 -8.07
CA MET A 34 6.83 -4.29 -7.42
C MET A 34 7.11 -4.24 -5.91
N PRO A 35 6.08 -4.26 -5.06
CA PRO A 35 6.28 -4.33 -3.62
C PRO A 35 7.19 -5.50 -3.22
N GLY A 36 8.18 -5.22 -2.36
CA GLY A 36 9.14 -6.21 -1.91
C GLY A 36 10.25 -6.59 -2.90
N ALA A 37 10.31 -5.99 -4.10
CA ALA A 37 11.39 -6.23 -5.03
C ALA A 37 12.72 -5.58 -4.57
N HIS A 38 13.82 -6.24 -4.83
CA HIS A 38 15.18 -5.72 -4.62
C HIS A 38 15.70 -5.02 -5.87
N SER A 39 16.30 -3.84 -5.72
CA SER A 39 16.93 -3.11 -6.84
C SER A 39 18.29 -3.68 -7.15
N LEU A 40 18.49 -4.17 -8.37
CA LEU A 40 19.76 -4.61 -8.92
C LEU A 40 19.92 -4.04 -10.35
N PRO A 41 20.20 -2.74 -10.48
CA PRO A 41 20.16 -2.07 -11.78
C PRO A 41 21.25 -2.57 -12.71
N LEU A 42 20.86 -3.02 -13.90
CA LEU A 42 21.80 -3.33 -14.98
C LEU A 42 22.54 -2.07 -15.43
N PHE A 43 21.84 -0.94 -15.48
CA PHE A 43 22.36 0.36 -15.87
C PHE A 43 22.00 1.43 -14.86
N THR A 44 22.89 2.40 -14.63
CA THR A 44 22.52 3.67 -13.98
C THR A 44 21.52 4.44 -14.85
N ASP A 45 20.97 5.54 -14.36
CA ASP A 45 20.05 6.37 -15.15
C ASP A 45 20.74 6.99 -16.37
N GLU A 46 22.01 7.39 -16.22
CA GLU A 46 22.84 7.95 -17.29
C GLU A 46 23.17 6.88 -18.34
N GLU A 47 23.66 5.72 -17.92
CA GLU A 47 23.96 4.59 -18.82
C GLU A 47 22.71 4.14 -19.57
N ARG A 48 21.57 4.04 -18.87
CA ARG A 48 20.27 3.72 -19.50
C ARG A 48 19.89 4.75 -20.57
N LYS A 49 20.16 6.04 -20.33
CA LYS A 49 19.90 7.12 -21.30
C LYS A 49 20.77 6.94 -22.53
N VAL A 50 22.07 6.67 -22.36
CA VAL A 50 23.01 6.45 -23.46
C VAL A 50 22.60 5.25 -24.30
N VAL A 51 22.41 4.07 -23.68
CA VAL A 51 21.96 2.84 -24.37
C VAL A 51 20.62 3.03 -25.07
N GLY A 52 19.67 3.68 -24.39
CA GLY A 52 18.33 3.95 -24.95
C GLY A 52 18.34 4.93 -26.14
N THR A 53 19.23 5.91 -26.12
CA THR A 53 19.43 6.86 -27.24
C THR A 53 20.06 6.15 -28.42
N ALA A 54 21.12 5.35 -28.21
CA ALA A 54 21.75 4.55 -29.25
C ALA A 54 20.76 3.57 -29.91
N TYR A 55 19.89 2.93 -29.11
CA TYR A 55 18.84 2.04 -29.61
C TYR A 55 17.83 2.74 -30.52
N LYS A 56 17.48 4.01 -30.23
CA LYS A 56 16.49 4.78 -31.01
C LYS A 56 17.09 5.46 -32.24
N GLN A 57 18.31 5.98 -32.13
CA GLN A 57 18.92 6.87 -33.13
C GLN A 57 19.95 6.19 -34.01
N GLN A 58 20.50 5.05 -33.60
CA GLN A 58 21.51 4.33 -34.35
C GLN A 58 21.01 2.93 -34.75
N SER A 59 21.34 1.89 -33.94
CA SER A 59 20.81 0.55 -34.16
C SER A 59 20.73 -0.25 -32.86
N ARG A 60 20.02 -1.38 -32.95
CA ARG A 60 19.97 -2.36 -31.86
C ARG A 60 21.39 -2.92 -31.54
N GLU A 61 22.17 -3.21 -32.54
CA GLU A 61 23.50 -3.79 -32.41
C GLU A 61 24.46 -2.84 -31.72
N VAL A 62 24.44 -1.55 -32.07
CA VAL A 62 25.25 -0.52 -31.41
C VAL A 62 24.83 -0.39 -29.94
N ALA A 63 23.56 -0.33 -29.64
CA ALA A 63 23.05 -0.25 -28.27
C ALA A 63 23.47 -1.48 -27.44
N ILE A 64 23.49 -2.68 -28.03
CA ILE A 64 23.95 -3.90 -27.34
C ILE A 64 25.45 -3.78 -27.02
N LYS A 65 26.30 -3.36 -27.95
CA LYS A 65 27.74 -3.21 -27.71
C LYS A 65 28.01 -2.23 -26.56
N ILE A 66 27.39 -1.04 -26.60
CA ILE A 66 27.50 -0.07 -25.51
C ILE A 66 26.98 -0.66 -24.19
N GLY A 67 25.85 -1.40 -24.22
CA GLY A 67 25.32 -2.07 -23.06
C GLY A 67 26.25 -3.11 -22.46
N LEU A 68 27.01 -3.86 -23.30
CA LEU A 68 28.02 -4.83 -22.86
C LEU A 68 29.21 -4.16 -22.18
N ASP A 69 29.65 -2.98 -22.68
CA ASP A 69 30.73 -2.21 -22.05
C ASP A 69 30.37 -1.79 -20.61
N TYR A 70 29.11 -1.48 -20.35
CA TYR A 70 28.63 -1.17 -19.00
C TYR A 70 28.32 -2.41 -18.15
N PHE A 71 27.84 -3.49 -18.76
CA PHE A 71 27.44 -4.70 -18.05
C PHE A 71 28.59 -5.54 -17.59
N GLY A 72 29.62 -5.76 -18.47
CA GLY A 72 30.77 -6.62 -18.20
C GLY A 72 31.44 -6.38 -16.85
N PRO A 73 31.83 -5.13 -16.52
CA PRO A 73 32.47 -4.81 -15.25
C PRO A 73 31.62 -5.06 -14.02
N LYS A 74 30.27 -5.13 -14.16
CA LYS A 74 29.34 -5.28 -13.05
C LYS A 74 28.95 -6.73 -12.77
N MET A 75 29.17 -7.65 -13.70
CA MET A 75 28.66 -9.03 -13.64
C MET A 75 28.98 -9.74 -12.32
N ARG A 76 30.25 -9.72 -11.89
CA ARG A 76 30.66 -10.35 -10.64
C ARG A 76 29.91 -9.79 -9.42
N LYS A 77 29.88 -8.45 -9.32
CA LYS A 77 29.20 -7.78 -8.21
C LYS A 77 27.72 -8.10 -8.17
N MET A 78 27.06 -8.17 -9.33
CA MET A 78 25.63 -8.53 -9.40
C MET A 78 25.37 -9.95 -8.89
N VAL A 79 26.25 -10.90 -9.19
CA VAL A 79 26.14 -12.26 -8.65
C VAL A 79 26.30 -12.26 -7.13
N GLU A 80 27.32 -11.59 -6.60
CA GLU A 80 27.60 -11.50 -5.17
C GLU A 80 26.44 -10.83 -4.40
N GLU A 81 25.78 -9.80 -4.97
CA GLU A 81 24.59 -9.18 -4.39
C GLU A 81 23.40 -10.13 -4.35
N ILE A 82 23.16 -10.91 -5.40
CA ILE A 82 22.08 -11.91 -5.42
C ILE A 82 22.34 -13.02 -4.40
N GLU A 83 23.57 -13.52 -4.28
CA GLU A 83 23.92 -14.49 -3.24
C GLU A 83 23.59 -13.96 -1.83
N SER A 84 23.94 -12.69 -1.57
CA SER A 84 23.64 -12.05 -0.29
C SER A 84 22.12 -11.96 -0.04
N ILE A 85 21.32 -11.57 -1.03
CA ILE A 85 19.86 -11.47 -0.95
C ILE A 85 19.25 -12.84 -0.66
N VAL A 86 19.66 -13.87 -1.38
CA VAL A 86 19.15 -15.25 -1.20
C VAL A 86 19.49 -15.78 0.19
N ARG A 87 20.75 -15.63 0.63
CA ARG A 87 21.19 -16.06 1.97
C ARG A 87 20.47 -15.33 3.10
N SER A 88 20.26 -14.02 2.99
CA SER A 88 19.56 -13.24 4.01
C SER A 88 18.12 -13.71 4.17
N ARG A 89 17.46 -14.09 3.08
CA ARG A 89 16.09 -14.62 3.11
C ARG A 89 16.03 -16.02 3.74
N GLU A 90 16.98 -16.88 3.43
CA GLU A 90 17.06 -18.22 4.06
C GLU A 90 17.25 -18.15 5.59
N LEU A 91 18.04 -17.20 6.08
CA LEU A 91 18.24 -16.97 7.51
C LEU A 91 16.97 -16.46 8.19
N GLY A 92 16.21 -15.58 7.52
CA GLY A 92 14.91 -15.09 7.99
C GLY A 92 13.86 -16.21 8.10
N PHE A 93 13.83 -17.15 7.16
CA PHE A 93 12.91 -18.30 7.22
C PHE A 93 13.27 -19.32 8.31
N LYS A 94 14.54 -19.50 8.66
CA LYS A 94 14.96 -20.42 9.74
C LYS A 94 14.56 -19.94 11.13
N SER A 95 14.23 -18.67 11.31
CA SER A 95 13.73 -18.11 12.57
C SER A 95 12.21 -18.24 12.75
N MET A 96 11.47 -18.55 11.69
CA MET A 96 10.03 -18.80 11.73
C MET A 96 9.79 -20.31 11.50
N ASN A 97 9.29 -21.00 12.51
CA ASN A 97 8.93 -22.42 12.64
C ASN A 97 9.05 -23.30 11.38
N ALA A 98 9.93 -24.31 11.47
CA ALA A 98 10.36 -25.20 10.39
C ALA A 98 9.34 -26.27 9.97
N GLU A 99 8.10 -26.29 10.46
CA GLU A 99 7.21 -27.46 10.33
C GLU A 99 6.19 -27.42 9.18
N GLU A 100 5.99 -26.28 8.49
CA GLU A 100 4.93 -26.16 7.46
C GLU A 100 5.39 -25.81 6.04
N VAL A 101 6.67 -25.84 5.73
CA VAL A 101 7.10 -25.53 4.35
C VAL A 101 7.15 -26.80 3.52
N ASP A 102 6.19 -26.97 2.59
CA ASP A 102 6.17 -28.03 1.59
C ASP A 102 7.54 -28.17 0.92
N SER A 103 8.16 -29.36 1.10
CA SER A 103 9.50 -29.68 0.61
C SER A 103 9.65 -29.59 -0.92
N ARG A 104 8.54 -29.51 -1.68
CA ARG A 104 8.52 -29.39 -3.14
C ARG A 104 8.80 -27.96 -3.63
N LEU A 105 8.72 -26.94 -2.76
CA LEU A 105 8.99 -25.52 -3.08
C LEU A 105 10.40 -25.08 -2.70
N LYS A 106 11.19 -25.92 -2.07
CA LYS A 106 12.57 -25.66 -1.67
C LYS A 106 13.55 -25.91 -2.81
N THR A 107 13.57 -25.06 -3.83
CA THR A 107 14.77 -24.88 -4.63
C THR A 107 15.56 -23.71 -4.03
N PRO A 108 16.68 -23.97 -3.29
CA PRO A 108 17.35 -22.95 -2.48
C PRO A 108 17.90 -21.76 -3.26
N ASN A 109 17.99 -21.83 -4.59
CA ASN A 109 18.64 -20.88 -5.45
C ASN A 109 17.74 -20.32 -6.56
N SER A 110 16.44 -20.09 -6.28
CA SER A 110 15.53 -19.54 -7.28
C SER A 110 15.40 -18.04 -7.12
N VAL A 111 15.40 -17.30 -8.23
CA VAL A 111 15.22 -15.85 -8.26
C VAL A 111 14.27 -15.43 -9.38
N LEU A 112 13.49 -14.40 -9.14
CA LEU A 112 12.57 -13.81 -10.12
C LEU A 112 13.14 -12.49 -10.61
N VAL A 113 13.22 -12.30 -11.90
CA VAL A 113 13.84 -11.12 -12.52
C VAL A 113 12.84 -10.42 -13.43
N TYR A 114 12.75 -9.09 -13.32
CA TYR A 114 12.00 -8.31 -14.27
C TYR A 114 12.72 -7.02 -14.67
N CYS A 115 12.40 -6.53 -15.87
CA CYS A 115 12.73 -5.18 -16.31
C CYS A 115 11.45 -4.50 -16.81
N TRP A 116 11.53 -3.39 -17.53
CA TRP A 116 10.35 -2.63 -17.98
C TRP A 116 9.37 -3.46 -18.83
N ARG A 117 9.87 -4.28 -19.79
CA ARG A 117 9.05 -5.08 -20.72
C ARG A 117 9.39 -6.57 -20.76
N GLY A 118 10.23 -7.07 -19.85
CA GLY A 118 10.68 -8.47 -19.90
C GLY A 118 11.53 -8.79 -21.15
N GLY A 119 12.37 -7.83 -21.56
CA GLY A 119 13.19 -7.92 -22.77
C GLY A 119 14.69 -8.08 -22.46
N MET A 120 15.56 -7.40 -23.24
CA MET A 120 17.02 -7.59 -23.21
C MET A 120 17.65 -7.37 -21.83
N ARG A 121 17.21 -6.36 -21.05
CA ARG A 121 17.79 -6.08 -19.72
C ARG A 121 17.62 -7.26 -18.76
N SER A 122 16.37 -7.73 -18.57
CA SER A 122 16.11 -8.91 -17.75
C SER A 122 16.73 -10.17 -18.35
N GLY A 123 16.74 -10.32 -19.68
CA GLY A 123 17.38 -11.46 -20.36
C GLY A 123 18.88 -11.56 -20.10
N ALA A 124 19.61 -10.45 -20.15
CA ALA A 124 21.05 -10.41 -19.88
C ALA A 124 21.39 -10.80 -18.43
N VAL A 125 20.67 -10.22 -17.46
CA VAL A 125 20.86 -10.56 -16.04
C VAL A 125 20.45 -12.01 -15.77
N SER A 126 19.33 -12.47 -16.34
CA SER A 126 18.88 -13.85 -16.17
C SER A 126 19.86 -14.86 -16.75
N TRP A 127 20.46 -14.56 -17.91
CA TRP A 127 21.53 -15.39 -18.48
C TRP A 127 22.75 -15.48 -17.53
N LEU A 128 23.19 -14.36 -16.97
CA LEU A 128 24.32 -14.33 -16.02
C LEU A 128 24.03 -15.20 -14.78
N LEU A 129 22.83 -15.04 -14.20
CA LEU A 129 22.45 -15.76 -12.98
C LEU A 129 22.23 -17.25 -13.23
N ASP A 130 21.64 -17.63 -14.38
CA ASP A 130 21.47 -19.02 -14.79
C ASP A 130 22.83 -19.70 -15.06
N MET A 131 23.75 -19.00 -15.71
CA MET A 131 25.14 -19.46 -15.92
C MET A 131 25.86 -19.72 -14.59
N TYR A 132 25.60 -18.90 -13.57
CA TYR A 132 26.18 -19.06 -12.23
C TYR A 132 25.56 -20.21 -11.43
N GLY A 133 24.35 -20.67 -11.81
CA GLY A 133 23.68 -21.81 -11.18
C GLY A 133 22.37 -21.49 -10.44
N PHE A 134 21.86 -20.25 -10.53
CA PHE A 134 20.52 -19.95 -10.03
C PHE A 134 19.44 -20.45 -10.98
N LYS A 135 18.31 -20.91 -10.43
CA LYS A 135 17.09 -21.09 -11.22
C LYS A 135 16.40 -19.74 -11.40
N VAL A 136 16.28 -19.28 -12.63
CA VAL A 136 15.82 -17.92 -12.91
C VAL A 136 14.46 -17.94 -13.62
N TYR A 137 13.53 -17.19 -13.08
CA TYR A 137 12.23 -16.91 -13.68
C TYR A 137 12.15 -15.47 -14.15
N THR A 138 11.66 -15.24 -15.36
CA THR A 138 11.49 -13.88 -15.90
C THR A 138 10.04 -13.57 -16.19
N LEU A 139 9.59 -12.37 -15.78
CA LEU A 139 8.22 -11.93 -16.04
C LEU A 139 8.01 -11.57 -17.52
N ILE A 140 7.11 -12.26 -18.19
CA ILE A 140 6.63 -11.92 -19.53
C ILE A 140 5.95 -10.54 -19.48
N GLY A 141 6.42 -9.60 -20.30
CA GLY A 141 5.91 -8.23 -20.33
C GLY A 141 6.46 -7.30 -19.23
N GLY A 142 7.22 -7.86 -18.26
CA GLY A 142 7.94 -7.11 -17.23
C GLY A 142 7.06 -6.22 -16.37
N TYR A 143 7.62 -5.14 -15.83
CA TYR A 143 6.92 -4.19 -14.97
C TYR A 143 5.66 -3.61 -15.61
N LYS A 144 5.65 -3.38 -16.92
CA LYS A 144 4.45 -2.91 -17.64
C LYS A 144 3.28 -3.90 -17.51
N LYS A 145 3.54 -5.20 -17.56
CA LYS A 145 2.50 -6.23 -17.36
C LYS A 145 2.00 -6.25 -15.93
N PHE A 146 2.91 -6.15 -14.95
CA PHE A 146 2.54 -6.02 -13.55
C PHE A 146 1.68 -4.77 -13.30
N ARG A 147 2.07 -3.63 -13.86
CA ARG A 147 1.31 -2.37 -13.70
C ARG A 147 -0.12 -2.50 -14.26
N ASN A 148 -0.28 -3.10 -15.42
CA ASN A 148 -1.62 -3.38 -15.98
C ASN A 148 -2.42 -4.31 -15.05
N TYR A 149 -1.79 -5.34 -14.49
CA TYR A 149 -2.43 -6.24 -13.53
C TYR A 149 -2.93 -5.50 -12.28
N VAL A 150 -2.13 -4.58 -11.75
CA VAL A 150 -2.54 -3.70 -10.63
C VAL A 150 -3.74 -2.83 -11.01
N LEU A 151 -3.71 -2.17 -12.16
CA LEU A 151 -4.82 -1.32 -12.62
C LEU A 151 -6.10 -2.11 -12.86
N ASP A 152 -5.99 -3.34 -13.38
CA ASP A 152 -7.14 -4.22 -13.58
C ASP A 152 -7.72 -4.72 -12.26
N THR A 153 -6.91 -4.81 -11.19
CA THR A 153 -7.38 -5.16 -9.84
C THR A 153 -8.45 -4.20 -9.34
N PHE A 154 -8.31 -2.90 -9.58
CA PHE A 154 -9.28 -1.91 -9.12
C PHE A 154 -10.67 -2.01 -9.78
N LYS A 155 -10.78 -2.76 -10.87
CA LYS A 155 -12.05 -3.03 -11.58
C LYS A 155 -12.80 -4.24 -11.01
N LEU A 156 -12.13 -5.07 -10.21
CA LEU A 156 -12.73 -6.29 -9.66
C LEU A 156 -13.87 -5.97 -8.68
N PRO A 157 -14.88 -6.83 -8.59
CA PRO A 157 -16.09 -6.60 -7.79
C PRO A 157 -15.88 -6.88 -6.29
N PHE A 158 -14.87 -6.26 -5.66
CA PHE A 158 -14.68 -6.36 -4.22
C PHE A 158 -15.88 -5.82 -3.46
N GLN A 159 -16.19 -6.45 -2.32
CA GLN A 159 -17.19 -5.99 -1.37
C GLN A 159 -16.50 -5.32 -0.18
N PHE A 160 -17.00 -4.16 0.24
CA PHE A 160 -16.40 -3.38 1.31
C PHE A 160 -17.37 -3.11 2.46
N ASN A 161 -16.82 -3.11 3.68
CA ASN A 161 -17.36 -2.46 4.84
C ASN A 161 -16.53 -1.20 5.13
N ILE A 162 -17.16 -0.05 5.16
CA ILE A 162 -16.49 1.21 5.42
C ILE A 162 -16.56 1.56 6.89
N LEU A 163 -15.41 1.65 7.55
CA LEU A 163 -15.29 2.07 8.93
C LEU A 163 -15.35 3.59 9.01
N GLY A 164 -16.52 4.11 9.39
CA GLY A 164 -16.77 5.53 9.59
C GLY A 164 -16.61 5.94 11.04
N GLY A 165 -16.47 7.23 11.26
CA GLY A 165 -16.38 7.84 12.59
C GLY A 165 -15.63 9.16 12.53
N TYR A 166 -16.03 10.09 13.38
CA TYR A 166 -15.39 11.39 13.49
C TYR A 166 -13.89 11.26 13.83
N THR A 167 -13.15 12.35 13.65
CA THR A 167 -11.73 12.42 14.05
C THR A 167 -11.58 12.06 15.53
N GLY A 168 -10.56 11.27 15.85
CA GLY A 168 -10.32 10.79 17.21
C GLY A 168 -11.13 9.57 17.65
N SER A 169 -11.88 8.92 16.75
CA SER A 169 -12.66 7.71 17.08
C SER A 169 -11.84 6.41 17.06
N GLY A 170 -10.51 6.46 16.94
CA GLY A 170 -9.64 5.28 17.04
C GLY A 170 -9.74 4.31 15.85
N LYS A 171 -10.09 4.79 14.64
CA LYS A 171 -10.26 3.93 13.45
C LYS A 171 -9.03 3.08 13.15
N THR A 172 -7.83 3.65 13.25
CA THR A 172 -6.57 2.95 12.95
C THR A 172 -6.33 1.77 13.91
N GLU A 173 -6.57 1.97 15.22
CA GLU A 173 -6.47 0.91 16.22
C GLU A 173 -7.52 -0.18 16.00
N LEU A 174 -8.72 0.22 15.59
CA LEU A 174 -9.80 -0.72 15.28
C LEU A 174 -9.53 -1.55 14.04
N LEU A 175 -8.92 -0.98 12.99
CA LEU A 175 -8.47 -1.76 11.83
C LEU A 175 -7.41 -2.81 12.22
N LYS A 176 -6.49 -2.47 13.12
CA LYS A 176 -5.52 -3.45 13.66
C LYS A 176 -6.22 -4.58 14.42
N THR A 177 -7.15 -4.21 15.32
CA THR A 177 -7.92 -5.19 16.09
C THR A 177 -8.82 -6.06 15.20
N LEU A 178 -9.42 -5.51 14.16
CA LEU A 178 -10.18 -6.30 13.17
C LEU A 178 -9.28 -7.30 12.45
N ARG A 179 -8.04 -6.93 12.09
CA ARG A 179 -7.05 -7.84 11.49
C ARG A 179 -6.63 -8.94 12.47
N GLU A 180 -6.41 -8.63 13.75
CA GLU A 180 -6.11 -9.62 14.80
C GLU A 180 -7.27 -10.60 15.00
N LYS A 181 -8.50 -10.19 14.68
CA LYS A 181 -9.71 -11.02 14.66
C LYS A 181 -9.98 -11.66 13.29
N GLU A 182 -8.94 -11.85 12.50
CA GLU A 182 -8.97 -12.53 11.19
C GLU A 182 -9.95 -11.90 10.19
N GLN A 183 -10.29 -10.61 10.36
CA GLN A 183 -11.05 -9.90 9.35
C GLN A 183 -10.11 -9.43 8.22
N ALA A 184 -10.62 -9.43 7.00
CA ALA A 184 -9.94 -8.86 5.86
C ALA A 184 -9.91 -7.33 5.97
N VAL A 185 -8.73 -6.74 6.11
CA VAL A 185 -8.55 -5.30 6.36
C VAL A 185 -7.50 -4.71 5.43
N ILE A 186 -7.80 -3.57 4.84
CA ILE A 186 -6.84 -2.71 4.15
C ILE A 186 -6.83 -1.35 4.83
N ASP A 187 -5.67 -0.92 5.26
CA ASP A 187 -5.41 0.38 5.90
C ASP A 187 -4.86 1.34 4.84
N LEU A 188 -5.72 2.23 4.33
CA LEU A 188 -5.39 3.18 3.27
C LEU A 188 -4.42 4.26 3.76
N GLU A 189 -4.55 4.70 5.01
CA GLU A 189 -3.67 5.67 5.64
C GLU A 189 -2.26 5.11 5.79
N ASP A 190 -2.14 3.84 6.21
CA ASP A 190 -0.82 3.18 6.30
C ASP A 190 -0.18 3.01 4.91
N ILE A 191 -0.93 2.58 3.90
CA ILE A 191 -0.40 2.47 2.51
C ILE A 191 0.03 3.84 1.99
N ALA A 192 -0.76 4.88 2.24
CA ALA A 192 -0.45 6.26 1.85
C ALA A 192 0.66 6.91 2.68
N LYS A 193 1.00 6.33 3.84
CA LYS A 193 1.87 6.95 4.86
C LYS A 193 1.40 8.34 5.25
N HIS A 194 0.06 8.46 5.46
CA HIS A 194 -0.58 9.74 5.76
C HIS A 194 -1.97 9.55 6.38
N LYS A 195 -2.24 10.14 7.54
CA LYS A 195 -3.50 10.01 8.29
C LYS A 195 -4.64 10.93 7.78
N GLY A 196 -4.79 11.11 6.48
CA GLY A 196 -5.90 11.80 5.83
C GLY A 196 -6.08 13.31 6.12
N SER A 197 -5.68 13.81 7.28
CA SER A 197 -5.87 15.19 7.74
C SER A 197 -4.69 16.12 7.43
N ALA A 198 -4.80 17.42 7.76
CA ALA A 198 -3.66 18.36 7.68
C ALA A 198 -2.49 17.97 8.60
N PHE A 199 -2.75 17.18 9.63
CA PHE A 199 -1.77 16.62 10.57
C PHE A 199 -1.25 15.26 10.12
N GLY A 200 -1.78 14.71 9.05
CA GLY A 200 -1.60 13.31 8.65
C GLY A 200 -0.18 12.91 8.27
N SER A 201 0.69 13.87 7.98
CA SER A 201 2.11 13.61 7.70
C SER A 201 2.99 13.63 8.96
N ILE A 202 2.48 14.10 10.11
CA ILE A 202 3.29 14.25 11.33
C ILE A 202 3.61 12.86 11.90
N GLY A 203 4.90 12.58 12.10
CA GLY A 203 5.36 11.28 12.60
C GLY A 203 5.29 10.12 11.58
N MET A 204 4.90 10.41 10.32
CA MET A 204 4.83 9.40 9.26
C MET A 204 6.08 9.45 8.36
N PRO A 205 6.50 8.32 7.79
CA PRO A 205 7.53 8.32 6.75
C PRO A 205 7.05 9.06 5.49
N PRO A 206 7.96 9.40 4.56
CA PRO A 206 7.59 10.06 3.31
C PRO A 206 6.52 9.27 2.54
N GLN A 207 5.50 9.99 2.04
CA GLN A 207 4.46 9.37 1.22
C GLN A 207 5.04 8.74 -0.06
N PRO A 208 4.54 7.58 -0.50
CA PRO A 208 4.87 7.03 -1.81
C PRO A 208 4.33 7.93 -2.93
N GLY A 209 4.93 7.85 -4.12
CA GLY A 209 4.32 8.42 -5.33
C GLY A 209 3.01 7.69 -5.69
N GLN A 210 2.17 8.32 -6.53
CA GLN A 210 0.87 7.78 -6.94
C GLN A 210 0.96 6.34 -7.45
N GLU A 211 1.91 6.07 -8.35
CA GLU A 211 2.07 4.74 -8.96
C GLU A 211 2.47 3.69 -7.92
N MET A 212 3.36 4.05 -6.97
CA MET A 212 3.76 3.13 -5.90
C MET A 212 2.63 2.88 -4.90
N PHE A 213 1.86 3.92 -4.53
CA PHE A 213 0.65 3.78 -3.72
C PHE A 213 -0.33 2.78 -4.35
N GLU A 214 -0.61 2.93 -5.65
CA GLU A 214 -1.50 2.02 -6.37
C GLU A 214 -0.94 0.60 -6.46
N ASN A 215 0.38 0.44 -6.64
CA ASN A 215 1.01 -0.88 -6.64
C ASN A 215 0.84 -1.59 -5.28
N LEU A 216 1.07 -0.88 -4.19
CA LEU A 216 0.88 -1.41 -2.83
C LEU A 216 -0.59 -1.78 -2.57
N LEU A 217 -1.50 -0.88 -2.88
CA LEU A 217 -2.95 -1.07 -2.69
C LEU A 217 -3.48 -2.24 -3.53
N GLY A 218 -3.09 -2.31 -4.81
CA GLY A 218 -3.52 -3.38 -5.71
C GLY A 218 -3.02 -4.76 -5.29
N CYS A 219 -1.77 -4.86 -4.80
CA CYS A 219 -1.24 -6.11 -4.24
C CYS A 219 -2.00 -6.52 -2.98
N GLN A 220 -2.22 -5.61 -2.03
CA GLN A 220 -2.98 -5.93 -0.81
C GLN A 220 -4.42 -6.37 -1.11
N LEU A 221 -5.11 -5.71 -2.05
CA LEU A 221 -6.46 -6.14 -2.48
C LEU A 221 -6.47 -7.58 -3.02
N ARG A 222 -5.44 -7.97 -3.78
CA ARG A 222 -5.32 -9.35 -4.29
C ARG A 222 -4.98 -10.34 -3.20
N ASP A 223 -4.07 -10.01 -2.30
CA ASP A 223 -3.66 -10.88 -1.20
C ASP A 223 -4.83 -11.18 -0.28
N VAL A 224 -5.62 -10.16 0.08
CA VAL A 224 -6.82 -10.30 0.90
C VAL A 224 -7.91 -11.11 0.16
N GLY A 225 -8.11 -10.87 -1.14
CA GLY A 225 -9.09 -11.61 -1.94
C GLY A 225 -8.73 -13.08 -2.16
N CYS A 226 -7.44 -13.43 -2.18
CA CYS A 226 -6.97 -14.81 -2.36
C CYS A 226 -6.98 -15.63 -1.06
N GLN A 227 -6.83 -15.01 0.11
CA GLN A 227 -6.76 -15.74 1.40
C GLN A 227 -8.05 -16.47 1.79
N VAL A 228 -9.21 -16.05 1.28
CA VAL A 228 -10.52 -16.60 1.67
C VAL A 228 -11.00 -17.74 0.76
N ASN A 229 -10.34 -17.98 -0.36
CA ASN A 229 -10.73 -19.03 -1.32
C ASN A 229 -9.93 -20.34 -1.19
N THR A 230 -9.60 -20.78 0.04
CA THR A 230 -8.94 -22.09 0.26
C THR A 230 -9.79 -23.31 -0.15
N THR A 231 -11.07 -23.10 -0.49
CA THR A 231 -11.98 -24.18 -0.98
C THR A 231 -12.35 -24.06 -2.46
N ALA A 232 -12.00 -22.99 -3.14
CA ALA A 232 -12.22 -22.82 -4.58
C ALA A 232 -10.90 -22.99 -5.35
N HIS A 233 -10.97 -23.56 -6.54
CA HIS A 233 -9.79 -23.72 -7.42
C HIS A 233 -9.04 -22.39 -7.61
N PRO A 234 -7.70 -22.38 -7.59
CA PRO A 234 -6.88 -21.15 -7.68
C PRO A 234 -7.08 -20.30 -8.94
N THR A 235 -7.86 -20.80 -9.89
CA THR A 235 -8.13 -20.14 -11.18
C THR A 235 -9.40 -19.29 -11.21
N ASP A 236 -10.23 -19.33 -10.16
CA ASP A 236 -11.47 -18.54 -10.13
C ASP A 236 -11.29 -17.22 -9.37
N THR A 237 -10.51 -16.31 -9.96
CA THR A 237 -10.32 -14.94 -9.46
C THR A 237 -11.48 -14.01 -9.82
N SER A 238 -12.57 -14.54 -10.40
CA SER A 238 -13.66 -13.75 -10.98
C SER A 238 -14.68 -13.23 -9.96
N ASN A 239 -14.67 -13.73 -8.72
CA ASN A 239 -15.64 -13.26 -7.71
C ASN A 239 -15.03 -13.26 -6.29
N PRO A 240 -14.37 -12.17 -5.86
CA PRO A 240 -13.92 -12.06 -4.48
C PRO A 240 -15.15 -11.95 -3.57
N SER A 241 -15.47 -13.05 -2.90
CA SER A 241 -16.56 -13.11 -1.91
C SER A 241 -16.18 -12.52 -0.55
N THR A 242 -14.94 -12.09 -0.42
CA THR A 242 -14.39 -11.58 0.83
C THR A 242 -14.85 -10.16 1.08
N LEU A 243 -15.43 -9.94 2.24
CA LEU A 243 -15.81 -8.63 2.71
C LEU A 243 -14.61 -7.93 3.35
N ILE A 244 -14.18 -6.81 2.78
CA ILE A 244 -12.96 -6.09 3.18
C ILE A 244 -13.32 -4.85 3.97
N TRP A 245 -12.70 -4.67 5.14
CA TRP A 245 -12.80 -3.44 5.91
C TRP A 245 -11.81 -2.39 5.41
N LEU A 246 -12.32 -1.17 5.20
CA LEU A 246 -11.55 0.03 4.82
C LEU A 246 -12.01 1.21 5.70
N GLU A 247 -11.13 2.15 6.02
CA GLU A 247 -11.54 3.41 6.61
C GLU A 247 -12.27 4.32 5.63
N ASP A 248 -13.18 5.16 6.16
CA ASP A 248 -13.91 6.17 5.37
C ASP A 248 -13.01 7.37 5.06
N GLU A 249 -12.27 7.26 3.97
CA GLU A 249 -11.34 8.28 3.52
C GLU A 249 -11.89 9.10 2.35
N SER A 250 -11.37 10.32 2.20
CA SER A 250 -11.58 11.10 0.99
C SER A 250 -10.82 10.47 -0.19
N GLN A 251 -11.22 10.78 -1.43
CA GLN A 251 -10.50 10.26 -2.59
C GLN A 251 -9.01 10.61 -2.56
N ARG A 252 -8.66 11.76 -1.97
CA ARG A 252 -7.28 12.24 -1.84
C ARG A 252 -6.78 12.09 -0.42
N ILE A 253 -5.69 11.33 -0.24
CA ILE A 253 -4.96 11.13 1.01
C ILE A 253 -3.57 11.78 0.88
N GLY A 254 -3.38 12.95 1.49
CA GLY A 254 -2.18 13.76 1.28
C GLY A 254 -1.98 14.14 -0.19
N HIS A 255 -0.97 13.60 -0.88
CA HIS A 255 -0.74 13.87 -2.30
C HIS A 255 -1.08 12.69 -3.24
N VAL A 256 -1.53 11.56 -2.70
CA VAL A 256 -1.99 10.41 -3.49
C VAL A 256 -3.50 10.36 -3.56
N ASN A 257 -4.03 9.68 -4.58
CA ASN A 257 -5.46 9.51 -4.78
C ASN A 257 -5.82 8.03 -4.82
N ILE A 258 -6.91 7.67 -4.14
CA ILE A 258 -7.54 6.35 -4.30
C ILE A 258 -8.02 6.25 -5.76
N PRO A 259 -7.73 5.14 -6.47
CA PRO A 259 -8.20 4.93 -7.83
C PRO A 259 -9.71 5.13 -7.95
N HIS A 260 -10.15 5.85 -8.98
CA HIS A 260 -11.53 6.32 -9.10
C HIS A 260 -12.56 5.19 -9.02
N GLU A 261 -12.32 4.07 -9.69
CA GLU A 261 -13.23 2.91 -9.68
C GLU A 261 -13.37 2.30 -8.29
N LEU A 262 -12.26 2.21 -7.55
CA LEU A 262 -12.26 1.73 -6.17
C LEU A 262 -13.00 2.70 -5.26
N TRP A 263 -12.68 4.00 -5.33
CA TRP A 263 -13.33 5.04 -4.52
C TRP A 263 -14.82 5.11 -4.76
N LYS A 264 -15.27 5.03 -6.02
CA LYS A 264 -16.71 4.98 -6.37
C LYS A 264 -17.39 3.81 -5.68
N ARG A 265 -16.77 2.63 -5.66
CA ARG A 265 -17.29 1.44 -4.99
C ARG A 265 -17.32 1.60 -3.48
N MET A 266 -16.28 2.17 -2.88
CA MET A 266 -16.28 2.53 -1.45
C MET A 266 -17.47 3.44 -1.10
N ARG A 267 -17.79 4.40 -1.96
CA ARG A 267 -18.93 5.32 -1.76
C ARG A 267 -20.30 4.64 -1.85
N GLN A 268 -20.38 3.47 -2.46
CA GLN A 268 -21.61 2.67 -2.60
C GLN A 268 -21.70 1.53 -1.58
N SER A 269 -20.72 1.41 -0.72
CA SER A 269 -20.62 0.34 0.29
C SER A 269 -21.24 0.75 1.64
N PRO A 270 -21.69 -0.22 2.46
CA PRO A 270 -22.17 0.04 3.82
C PRO A 270 -21.13 0.77 4.68
N VAL A 271 -21.58 1.74 5.45
CA VAL A 271 -20.76 2.53 6.38
C VAL A 271 -21.13 2.18 7.80
N TYR A 272 -20.21 1.65 8.55
CA TYR A 272 -20.33 1.37 9.97
C TYR A 272 -19.72 2.54 10.75
N PHE A 273 -20.56 3.45 11.18
CA PHE A 273 -20.16 4.71 11.80
C PHE A 273 -20.09 4.57 13.31
N LEU A 274 -18.90 4.82 13.85
CA LEU A 274 -18.67 4.85 15.30
C LEU A 274 -19.16 6.19 15.87
N ASP A 275 -20.26 6.15 16.59
CA ASP A 275 -20.81 7.31 17.30
C ASP A 275 -20.26 7.33 18.73
N ILE A 276 -19.12 8.02 18.90
CA ILE A 276 -18.39 8.16 20.16
C ILE A 276 -18.54 9.59 20.65
N PRO A 277 -18.83 9.82 21.97
CA PRO A 277 -18.95 11.14 22.55
C PRO A 277 -17.75 12.04 22.26
N PHE A 278 -18.01 13.33 22.03
CA PHE A 278 -16.97 14.32 21.68
C PHE A 278 -15.84 14.36 22.70
N ALA A 279 -16.16 14.36 24.01
CA ALA A 279 -15.17 14.42 25.09
C ALA A 279 -14.18 13.23 25.07
N GLU A 280 -14.69 12.03 24.77
CA GLU A 280 -13.86 10.81 24.66
C GLU A 280 -12.88 10.91 23.48
N ARG A 281 -13.37 11.39 22.32
CA ARG A 281 -12.55 11.60 21.13
C ARG A 281 -11.51 12.70 21.33
N LEU A 282 -11.87 13.78 22.04
CA LEU A 282 -10.93 14.84 22.40
C LEU A 282 -9.84 14.31 23.32
N GLY A 283 -10.20 13.54 24.34
CA GLY A 283 -9.23 12.91 25.24
C GLY A 283 -8.25 12.01 24.47
N HIS A 284 -8.74 11.18 23.54
CA HIS A 284 -7.93 10.32 22.71
C HIS A 284 -6.96 11.13 21.81
N ILE A 285 -7.43 12.19 21.16
CA ILE A 285 -6.60 13.07 20.31
C ILE A 285 -5.52 13.77 21.14
N VAL A 286 -5.85 14.26 22.33
CA VAL A 286 -4.87 14.90 23.21
C VAL A 286 -3.79 13.90 23.64
N GLN A 287 -4.15 12.66 23.90
CA GLN A 287 -3.20 11.60 24.23
C GLN A 287 -2.30 11.25 23.02
N GLU A 288 -2.87 11.18 21.81
CA GLU A 288 -2.13 10.81 20.60
C GLU A 288 -1.19 11.93 20.11
N TYR A 289 -1.67 13.16 20.09
CA TYR A 289 -0.95 14.30 19.48
C TYR A 289 -0.28 15.22 20.51
N GLY A 290 -0.68 15.16 21.78
CA GLY A 290 -0.18 16.06 22.83
C GLY A 290 1.32 15.92 23.14
N GLN A 291 1.93 14.80 22.73
CA GLN A 291 3.37 14.55 22.91
C GLN A 291 4.19 14.87 21.64
N LEU A 292 3.55 15.28 20.55
CA LEU A 292 4.25 15.60 19.31
C LEU A 292 4.88 17.00 19.40
N ASP A 293 5.83 17.23 18.49
CA ASP A 293 6.49 18.55 18.36
C ASP A 293 5.45 19.64 18.11
N GLN A 294 5.42 20.61 19.02
CA GLN A 294 4.47 21.72 19.02
C GLN A 294 4.58 22.58 17.75
N GLN A 295 5.79 22.73 17.19
CA GLN A 295 6.01 23.50 15.97
C GLN A 295 5.32 22.80 14.78
N LEU A 296 5.41 21.48 14.68
CA LEU A 296 4.75 20.70 13.62
C LEU A 296 3.23 20.84 13.69
N ILE A 297 2.66 20.89 14.91
CA ILE A 297 1.23 21.11 15.12
C ILE A 297 0.82 22.50 14.69
N THR A 298 1.54 23.54 15.11
CA THR A 298 1.24 24.94 14.74
C THR A 298 1.39 25.20 13.25
N ASP A 299 2.36 24.57 12.59
CA ASP A 299 2.52 24.61 11.14
C ASP A 299 1.34 23.94 10.42
N ALA A 300 0.85 22.80 10.94
CA ALA A 300 -0.33 22.14 10.39
C ALA A 300 -1.60 22.99 10.53
N ILE A 301 -1.82 23.64 11.68
CA ILE A 301 -2.92 24.60 11.89
C ILE A 301 -2.83 25.76 10.89
N SER A 302 -1.62 26.29 10.70
CA SER A 302 -1.35 27.40 9.77
C SER A 302 -1.72 27.04 8.33
N ARG A 303 -1.41 25.80 7.89
CA ARG A 303 -1.77 25.31 6.54
C ARG A 303 -3.28 25.28 6.28
N ILE A 304 -4.11 25.10 7.30
CA ILE A 304 -5.58 25.08 7.16
C ILE A 304 -6.25 26.37 7.60
N SER A 305 -5.51 27.42 7.91
CA SER A 305 -6.03 28.67 8.47
C SER A 305 -7.18 29.30 7.67
N GLN A 306 -7.12 29.25 6.33
CA GLN A 306 -8.21 29.74 5.48
C GLN A 306 -9.49 28.89 5.62
N LYS A 307 -9.36 27.57 5.78
CA LYS A 307 -10.50 26.66 5.91
C LYS A 307 -11.09 26.67 7.32
N LEU A 308 -10.24 26.78 8.34
CA LEU A 308 -10.60 26.84 9.77
C LEU A 308 -11.19 28.22 10.16
N SER A 309 -10.99 29.24 9.42
CA SER A 309 -11.01 30.69 9.62
C SER A 309 -9.72 31.21 10.29
N HIS A 310 -9.33 32.42 9.90
CA HIS A 310 -8.11 33.04 10.45
C HIS A 310 -8.17 33.24 11.96
N LEU A 311 -9.38 33.56 12.49
CA LEU A 311 -9.57 33.77 13.93
C LEU A 311 -9.37 32.46 14.69
N ASN A 312 -10.07 31.38 14.27
CA ASN A 312 -9.95 30.08 14.92
C ASN A 312 -8.51 29.50 14.83
N ALA A 313 -7.85 29.67 13.68
CA ALA A 313 -6.46 29.25 13.53
C ALA A 313 -5.52 29.99 14.48
N LYS A 314 -5.66 31.33 14.58
CA LYS A 314 -4.87 32.15 15.50
C LYS A 314 -5.13 31.77 16.96
N THR A 315 -6.38 31.56 17.33
CA THR A 315 -6.76 31.13 18.69
C THR A 315 -6.18 29.75 19.00
N ALA A 316 -6.32 28.77 18.09
CA ALA A 316 -5.79 27.43 18.30
C ALA A 316 -4.26 27.43 18.46
N ILE A 317 -3.53 28.21 17.65
CA ILE A 317 -2.07 28.38 17.79
C ILE A 317 -1.69 29.02 19.12
N LEU A 318 -2.42 30.09 19.55
CA LEU A 318 -2.18 30.72 20.83
C LEU A 318 -2.34 29.74 21.98
N LEU A 319 -3.43 28.96 21.99
CA LEU A 319 -3.70 27.94 22.99
C LEU A 319 -2.61 26.84 23.02
N GLN A 320 -2.10 26.42 21.87
CA GLN A 320 -0.96 25.50 21.77
C GLN A 320 0.27 26.09 22.48
N ASN A 321 0.58 27.36 22.19
CA ASN A 321 1.75 28.06 22.77
C ASN A 321 1.61 28.27 24.30
N GLU A 322 0.37 28.36 24.80
CA GLU A 322 0.07 28.45 26.25
C GLU A 322 0.02 27.08 26.94
N GLY A 323 0.23 25.97 26.21
CA GLY A 323 0.11 24.62 26.75
C GLY A 323 -1.32 24.13 26.98
N LYS A 324 -2.31 24.88 26.51
CA LYS A 324 -3.75 24.55 26.56
C LYS A 324 -4.13 23.65 25.38
N ILE A 325 -3.55 22.45 25.35
CA ILE A 325 -3.60 21.53 24.22
C ILE A 325 -5.05 21.07 23.95
N ALA A 326 -5.80 20.74 25.00
CA ALA A 326 -7.18 20.27 24.86
C ALA A 326 -8.09 21.32 24.20
N GLU A 327 -8.03 22.58 24.65
CA GLU A 327 -8.84 23.66 24.11
C GLU A 327 -8.47 23.96 22.64
N SER A 328 -7.19 23.85 22.28
CA SER A 328 -6.77 23.99 20.90
C SER A 328 -7.35 22.86 20.02
N PHE A 329 -7.24 21.61 20.45
CA PHE A 329 -7.79 20.48 19.71
C PHE A 329 -9.33 20.47 19.68
N GLU A 330 -10.01 21.04 20.66
CA GLU A 330 -11.47 21.22 20.64
C GLU A 330 -11.90 22.07 19.43
N ILE A 331 -11.20 23.20 19.15
CA ILE A 331 -11.44 24.03 17.97
C ILE A 331 -11.26 23.23 16.68
N LEU A 332 -10.20 22.42 16.62
CA LEU A 332 -9.86 21.61 15.45
C LEU A 332 -10.87 20.47 15.23
N LEU A 333 -11.24 19.76 16.29
CA LEU A 333 -12.22 18.68 16.20
C LEU A 333 -13.59 19.19 15.72
N ASN A 334 -14.07 20.31 16.26
CA ASN A 334 -15.32 20.91 15.82
C ASN A 334 -15.30 21.27 14.31
N TYR A 335 -14.17 21.73 13.82
CA TYR A 335 -13.99 21.96 12.38
C TYR A 335 -14.03 20.66 11.57
N TYR A 336 -13.27 19.64 11.99
CA TYR A 336 -13.22 18.36 11.28
C TYR A 336 -14.56 17.62 11.31
N ASP A 337 -15.26 17.61 12.44
CA ASP A 337 -16.57 16.98 12.58
C ASP A 337 -17.59 17.57 11.61
N LYS A 338 -17.63 18.90 11.50
CA LYS A 338 -18.50 19.60 10.55
C LYS A 338 -18.20 19.22 9.10
N HIS A 339 -16.91 19.11 8.73
CA HIS A 339 -16.52 18.73 7.39
C HIS A 339 -16.79 17.25 7.09
N TYR A 340 -16.52 16.36 8.06
CA TYR A 340 -16.79 14.95 7.93
C TYR A 340 -18.28 14.68 7.79
N PHE A 341 -19.11 15.30 8.66
CA PHE A 341 -20.57 15.21 8.59
C PHE A 341 -21.09 15.59 7.20
N LYS A 342 -20.62 16.73 6.66
CA LYS A 342 -21.01 17.17 5.32
C LYS A 342 -20.57 16.18 4.23
N SER A 343 -19.35 15.65 4.30
CA SER A 343 -18.83 14.66 3.36
C SER A 343 -19.62 13.35 3.40
N LEU A 344 -19.95 12.87 4.60
CA LEU A 344 -20.73 11.66 4.81
C LEU A 344 -22.13 11.79 4.19
N HIS A 345 -22.84 12.91 4.47
CA HIS A 345 -24.19 13.14 3.99
C HIS A 345 -24.30 13.54 2.51
N ASN A 346 -23.17 13.92 1.87
CA ASN A 346 -23.09 14.08 0.42
C ASN A 346 -22.94 12.74 -0.34
N ARG A 347 -22.96 11.62 0.37
CA ARG A 347 -22.92 10.28 -0.25
C ARG A 347 -24.31 9.92 -0.76
N GLU A 348 -24.40 9.52 -2.03
CA GLU A 348 -25.63 9.04 -2.61
C GLU A 348 -26.15 7.80 -1.88
N GLY A 349 -27.43 7.78 -1.52
CA GLY A 349 -28.05 6.65 -0.81
C GLY A 349 -27.57 6.45 0.61
N ILE A 350 -26.96 7.45 1.26
CA ILE A 350 -26.37 7.31 2.61
C ILE A 350 -27.34 6.75 3.65
N ASN A 351 -28.63 7.11 3.60
CA ASN A 351 -29.62 6.65 4.56
C ASN A 351 -29.82 5.12 4.58
N SER A 352 -29.54 4.45 3.45
CA SER A 352 -29.59 2.98 3.35
C SER A 352 -28.25 2.31 3.60
N LEU A 353 -27.16 3.08 3.62
CA LEU A 353 -25.80 2.59 3.77
C LEU A 353 -25.23 2.83 5.18
N LEU A 354 -25.78 3.79 5.92
CA LEU A 354 -25.25 4.21 7.21
C LEU A 354 -25.80 3.35 8.36
N HIS A 355 -24.89 2.68 9.05
CA HIS A 355 -25.15 1.92 10.28
C HIS A 355 -24.43 2.60 11.44
N SER A 356 -25.15 3.39 12.24
CA SER A 356 -24.59 4.05 13.44
C SER A 356 -24.44 3.04 14.57
N ILE A 357 -23.24 3.00 15.14
CA ILE A 357 -22.88 2.12 16.27
C ILE A 357 -22.52 3.01 17.46
N GLN A 358 -23.39 3.01 18.46
CA GLN A 358 -23.19 3.76 19.69
C GLN A 358 -22.05 3.15 20.51
N CYS A 359 -20.99 3.92 20.73
CA CYS A 359 -19.85 3.51 21.52
C CYS A 359 -19.64 4.48 22.68
N LYS A 360 -19.35 3.96 23.87
CA LYS A 360 -19.16 4.81 25.06
C LYS A 360 -17.81 5.52 25.07
N SER A 361 -16.78 4.89 24.53
CA SER A 361 -15.39 5.37 24.56
C SER A 361 -14.60 4.85 23.37
N VAL A 362 -13.37 5.33 23.19
CA VAL A 362 -12.44 4.85 22.18
C VAL A 362 -11.71 3.63 22.74
N THR A 363 -12.14 2.43 22.34
CA THR A 363 -11.52 1.16 22.80
C THR A 363 -11.44 0.13 21.67
N PRO A 364 -10.48 -0.81 21.72
CA PRO A 364 -10.38 -1.92 20.77
C PRO A 364 -11.61 -2.85 20.78
N GLU A 365 -12.33 -2.94 21.89
CA GLU A 365 -13.53 -3.77 22.06
C GLU A 365 -14.67 -3.38 21.12
N ASN A 366 -14.70 -2.13 20.64
CA ASN A 366 -15.64 -1.66 19.64
C ASN A 366 -15.58 -2.48 18.34
N ALA A 367 -14.45 -3.16 18.06
CA ALA A 367 -14.33 -4.09 16.93
C ALA A 367 -15.33 -5.25 17.01
N ASN A 368 -15.69 -5.73 18.20
CA ASN A 368 -16.69 -6.79 18.36
C ASN A 368 -18.08 -6.31 17.93
N GLN A 369 -18.43 -5.07 18.23
CA GLN A 369 -19.68 -4.46 17.79
C GLN A 369 -19.73 -4.32 16.27
N LEU A 370 -18.62 -3.86 15.66
CA LEU A 370 -18.49 -3.76 14.20
C LEU A 370 -18.73 -5.12 13.52
N ILE A 371 -18.05 -6.18 13.98
CA ILE A 371 -18.19 -7.53 13.44
C ILE A 371 -19.63 -8.05 13.60
N SER A 372 -20.24 -7.84 14.78
CA SER A 372 -21.61 -8.30 15.04
C SER A 372 -22.61 -7.60 14.13
N HIS A 373 -22.53 -6.29 13.97
CA HIS A 373 -23.41 -5.52 13.10
C HIS A 373 -23.23 -5.86 11.62
N SER A 374 -22.00 -6.13 11.16
CA SER A 374 -21.73 -6.49 9.75
C SER A 374 -22.32 -7.86 9.37
N ARG A 375 -22.44 -8.81 10.31
CA ARG A 375 -23.01 -10.14 10.09
C ARG A 375 -24.53 -10.17 10.07
N LEU A 376 -25.17 -9.18 10.68
CA LEU A 376 -26.64 -9.10 10.77
C LEU A 376 -27.29 -8.57 9.47
N GLN A 377 -26.51 -8.05 8.53
CA GLN A 377 -27.02 -7.57 7.25
C GLN A 377 -27.09 -8.71 6.24
N PRO A 378 -28.25 -8.91 5.56
CA PRO A 378 -28.32 -9.87 4.45
C PRO A 378 -27.37 -9.38 3.35
N GLN A 379 -26.40 -10.23 2.98
CA GLN A 379 -25.56 -9.98 1.81
C GLN A 379 -26.52 -9.86 0.61
N LYS A 380 -26.62 -8.66 0.03
CA LYS A 380 -27.35 -8.50 -1.23
C LYS A 380 -26.58 -9.30 -2.29
N PRO A 381 -27.29 -10.15 -3.08
CA PRO A 381 -26.69 -10.98 -4.12
C PRO A 381 -26.02 -10.15 -5.22
#